data_78378a737a260ef863d7ab99737bce40
#
_entry.id   78378a737a260ef863d7ab99737bce40
#
_cell.length_a   1.000
_cell.length_b   1.000
_cell.length_c   1.000
_cell.angle_alpha   90.00
_cell.angle_beta   90.00
_cell.angle_gamma   90.00
#
_symmetry.space_group_name_H-M   'P 1'
#
loop_
_entity.id
_entity.type
_entity.pdbx_description
1 polymer ?
#
loop_
_entity_poly.entity_id
_entity_poly.type
_entity_poly.pdbx_seq_one_letter_code
_entity_poly.pdbx_strand_id
1 'polypeptide(L)'
;MIVWTPCNDQPSWFTAVRSAGLLLLLAVLPALAPAGALDGALEVKSAYVSVDKGVIELHAQIQYPVNEHMRAALRDGVTLIFDLDVNVTRERRYWMDAEVASLQLRRELAYHTVSDRFVVRDSRGGEQESFATLEGALEFLGAVDGWPILVTSQLNPRNDYRVGVRASVRRGRMPDTLRTIMFWTNDWHRSSEWYTWSLPQ
;
A
#
# COMPACT_ATOMS: atom_id res chain seq x y z
N MET A 1 -39.54 -84.10 -6.07
CA MET A 1 -39.97 -82.75 -5.76
C MET A 1 -38.69 -81.92 -5.68
N ILE A 2 -38.31 -81.24 -6.77
CA ILE A 2 -37.02 -80.53 -6.93
C ILE A 2 -37.36 -79.04 -6.86
N VAL A 3 -36.86 -78.39 -5.84
CA VAL A 3 -37.04 -76.90 -5.64
C VAL A 3 -35.84 -76.22 -6.27
N TRP A 4 -36.08 -75.43 -7.30
CA TRP A 4 -35.09 -74.51 -7.91
C TRP A 4 -35.04 -73.23 -7.13
N THR A 5 -33.84 -72.83 -6.64
CA THR A 5 -33.53 -71.48 -6.15
C THR A 5 -32.82 -70.72 -7.26
N PRO A 6 -33.27 -69.53 -7.63
CA PRO A 6 -32.50 -68.66 -8.56
C PRO A 6 -31.36 -67.97 -7.83
N CYS A 7 -30.14 -68.19 -8.32
CA CYS A 7 -28.95 -67.44 -7.94
C CYS A 7 -29.00 -66.07 -8.61
N ASN A 8 -29.10 -65.02 -7.82
CA ASN A 8 -29.06 -63.63 -8.30
C ASN A 8 -27.70 -63.06 -8.04
N ASP A 9 -26.73 -63.30 -8.89
CA ASP A 9 -25.45 -62.65 -8.90
C ASP A 9 -25.54 -61.35 -9.69
N GLN A 10 -25.76 -60.26 -8.98
CA GLN A 10 -25.54 -58.88 -9.50
C GLN A 10 -24.13 -58.44 -9.18
N PRO A 11 -23.30 -58.08 -10.15
CA PRO A 11 -21.94 -57.60 -9.86
C PRO A 11 -21.98 -56.18 -9.29
N SER A 12 -21.38 -56.02 -8.13
CA SER A 12 -21.36 -54.80 -7.28
C SER A 12 -20.53 -53.62 -7.80
N TRP A 13 -20.15 -53.61 -9.08
CA TRP A 13 -19.27 -52.59 -9.65
C TRP A 13 -20.00 -51.38 -10.24
N PHE A 14 -21.33 -51.41 -10.37
CA PHE A 14 -22.10 -50.27 -10.90
C PHE A 14 -22.36 -49.13 -9.90
N THR A 15 -22.14 -49.34 -8.61
CA THR A 15 -22.37 -48.29 -7.60
C THR A 15 -21.14 -47.42 -7.28
N ALA A 16 -19.93 -47.86 -7.69
CA ALA A 16 -18.69 -47.14 -7.38
C ALA A 16 -18.37 -45.97 -8.33
N VAL A 17 -18.99 -45.93 -9.52
CA VAL A 17 -18.64 -44.92 -10.55
C VAL A 17 -19.43 -43.60 -10.39
N ARG A 18 -20.55 -43.62 -9.64
CA ARG A 18 -21.39 -42.39 -9.47
C ARG A 18 -20.91 -41.42 -8.39
N SER A 19 -20.15 -41.89 -7.40
CA SER A 19 -19.66 -41.05 -6.30
C SER A 19 -18.30 -40.42 -6.59
N ALA A 20 -17.48 -40.98 -7.49
CA ALA A 20 -16.18 -40.40 -7.85
C ALA A 20 -16.30 -39.18 -8.78
N GLY A 21 -17.34 -39.09 -9.60
CA GLY A 21 -17.55 -37.95 -10.51
C GLY A 21 -18.01 -36.69 -9.83
N LEU A 22 -18.70 -36.78 -8.68
CA LEU A 22 -19.21 -35.61 -7.96
C LEU A 22 -18.16 -34.95 -7.08
N LEU A 23 -17.15 -35.69 -6.60
CA LEU A 23 -16.05 -35.16 -5.79
C LEU A 23 -14.97 -34.47 -6.63
N LEU A 24 -14.83 -34.81 -7.91
CA LEU A 24 -13.85 -34.18 -8.80
C LEU A 24 -14.32 -32.81 -9.34
N LEU A 25 -15.62 -32.54 -9.35
CA LEU A 25 -16.18 -31.28 -9.83
C LEU A 25 -16.09 -30.14 -8.79
N LEU A 26 -15.87 -30.48 -7.52
CA LEU A 26 -15.75 -29.49 -6.42
C LEU A 26 -14.33 -28.93 -6.25
N ALA A 27 -13.33 -29.51 -6.91
CA ALA A 27 -11.91 -29.16 -6.73
C ALA A 27 -11.40 -28.08 -7.70
N VAL A 28 -12.23 -27.56 -8.62
CA VAL A 28 -11.84 -26.56 -9.64
C VAL A 28 -12.65 -25.27 -9.51
N LEU A 29 -13.03 -24.88 -8.31
CA LEU A 29 -13.40 -23.49 -8.07
C LEU A 29 -12.08 -22.71 -7.86
N PRO A 30 -11.66 -21.87 -8.82
CA PRO A 30 -10.60 -20.93 -8.52
C PRO A 30 -11.09 -20.07 -7.34
N ALA A 31 -10.37 -20.10 -6.24
CA ALA A 31 -10.57 -19.16 -5.16
C ALA A 31 -10.32 -17.76 -5.75
N LEU A 32 -11.38 -17.07 -6.15
CA LEU A 32 -11.35 -15.64 -6.41
C LEU A 32 -11.05 -14.99 -5.05
N ALA A 33 -9.76 -14.86 -4.74
CA ALA A 33 -9.33 -14.02 -3.64
C ALA A 33 -9.86 -12.59 -3.93
N PRO A 34 -10.59 -11.96 -3.02
CA PRO A 34 -11.01 -10.59 -3.22
C PRO A 34 -9.75 -9.73 -3.35
N ALA A 35 -9.61 -9.04 -4.47
CA ALA A 35 -8.53 -8.07 -4.64
C ALA A 35 -8.69 -6.97 -3.59
N GLY A 36 -7.66 -6.71 -2.80
CA GLY A 36 -7.68 -5.68 -1.78
C GLY A 36 -7.74 -4.28 -2.40
N ALA A 37 -8.30 -3.32 -1.68
CA ALA A 37 -8.44 -1.94 -2.16
C ALA A 37 -7.10 -1.24 -2.46
N LEU A 38 -6.01 -1.76 -1.92
CA LEU A 38 -4.64 -1.25 -2.11
C LEU A 38 -3.74 -2.28 -2.81
N ASP A 39 -4.32 -3.22 -3.58
CA ASP A 39 -3.53 -4.17 -4.35
C ASP A 39 -2.74 -3.46 -5.44
N GLY A 40 -1.48 -3.86 -5.59
CA GLY A 40 -0.53 -3.30 -6.54
C GLY A 40 0.81 -2.99 -5.87
N ALA A 41 1.78 -2.59 -6.67
CA ALA A 41 3.11 -2.24 -6.18
C ALA A 41 3.11 -0.84 -5.58
N LEU A 42 3.44 -0.75 -4.29
CA LEU A 42 3.85 0.50 -3.63
C LEU A 42 5.36 0.46 -3.48
N GLU A 43 6.04 1.34 -4.19
CA GLU A 43 7.51 1.30 -4.29
C GLU A 43 8.10 2.71 -4.35
N VAL A 44 9.19 2.92 -3.63
CA VAL A 44 10.06 4.09 -3.83
C VAL A 44 10.99 3.79 -5.01
N LYS A 45 10.71 4.40 -6.16
CA LYS A 45 11.49 4.17 -7.40
C LYS A 45 12.88 4.77 -7.33
N SER A 46 12.97 5.97 -6.76
CA SER A 46 14.23 6.66 -6.54
C SER A 46 14.10 7.63 -5.38
N ALA A 47 15.17 7.84 -4.65
CA ALA A 47 15.29 8.90 -3.67
C ALA A 47 16.74 9.35 -3.58
N TYR A 48 16.94 10.64 -3.44
CA TYR A 48 18.24 11.26 -3.23
C TYR A 48 18.09 12.56 -2.45
N VAL A 49 19.19 13.09 -2.00
CA VAL A 49 19.21 14.39 -1.34
C VAL A 49 20.07 15.37 -2.10
N SER A 50 19.71 16.64 -2.04
CA SER A 50 20.51 17.78 -2.48
C SER A 50 20.77 18.70 -1.29
N VAL A 51 21.74 19.59 -1.44
CA VAL A 51 22.02 20.64 -0.43
C VAL A 51 21.79 21.99 -1.08
N ASP A 52 20.81 22.73 -0.59
CA ASP A 52 20.61 24.14 -0.95
C ASP A 52 20.77 25.02 0.28
N LYS A 53 21.69 26.01 0.19
CA LYS A 53 21.98 27.00 1.25
C LYS A 53 22.17 26.40 2.65
N GLY A 54 22.76 25.21 2.74
CA GLY A 54 23.01 24.54 4.00
C GLY A 54 21.81 23.74 4.54
N VAL A 55 20.74 23.61 3.77
CA VAL A 55 19.61 22.73 4.05
C VAL A 55 19.74 21.49 3.17
N ILE A 56 19.57 20.33 3.76
CA ILE A 56 19.49 19.06 3.06
C ILE A 56 18.03 18.83 2.67
N GLU A 57 17.79 18.75 1.39
CA GLU A 57 16.48 18.58 0.79
C GLU A 57 16.34 17.20 0.18
N LEU A 58 15.20 16.55 0.41
CA LEU A 58 14.85 15.25 -0.15
C LEU A 58 14.13 15.42 -1.48
N HIS A 59 14.54 14.63 -2.44
CA HIS A 59 13.84 14.37 -3.68
C HIS A 59 13.50 12.89 -3.75
N ALA A 60 12.24 12.56 -4.04
CA ALA A 60 11.82 11.16 -4.14
C ALA A 60 10.73 10.98 -5.18
N GLN A 61 10.77 9.82 -5.86
CA GLN A 61 9.75 9.38 -6.78
C GLN A 61 9.15 8.08 -6.25
N ILE A 62 7.87 8.13 -5.91
CA ILE A 62 7.11 7.01 -5.34
C ILE A 62 6.06 6.58 -6.36
N GLN A 63 5.95 5.28 -6.58
CA GLN A 63 4.87 4.70 -7.35
C GLN A 63 3.80 4.15 -6.40
N TYR A 64 2.61 4.72 -6.47
CA TYR A 64 1.44 4.23 -5.74
C TYR A 64 0.60 3.29 -6.60
N PRO A 65 -0.01 2.24 -6.01
CA PRO A 65 -0.91 1.37 -6.75
C PRO A 65 -2.16 2.14 -7.19
N VAL A 66 -2.59 1.88 -8.42
CA VAL A 66 -3.84 2.39 -8.98
C VAL A 66 -4.73 1.20 -9.28
N ASN A 67 -5.91 1.14 -8.66
CA ASN A 67 -6.89 0.11 -8.97
C ASN A 67 -8.33 0.64 -8.84
N GLU A 68 -9.28 -0.10 -9.42
CA GLU A 68 -10.68 0.31 -9.42
C GLU A 68 -11.32 0.31 -8.02
N HIS A 69 -10.83 -0.53 -7.10
CA HIS A 69 -11.33 -0.56 -5.72
C HIS A 69 -10.96 0.73 -4.97
N MET A 70 -9.73 1.24 -5.17
CA MET A 70 -9.31 2.55 -4.64
C MET A 70 -10.18 3.66 -5.20
N ARG A 71 -10.43 3.65 -6.52
CA ARG A 71 -11.27 4.66 -7.20
C ARG A 71 -12.71 4.64 -6.68
N ALA A 72 -13.31 3.47 -6.56
CA ALA A 72 -14.65 3.30 -6.01
C ALA A 72 -14.74 3.80 -4.57
N ALA A 73 -13.80 3.42 -3.72
CA ALA A 73 -13.77 3.84 -2.32
C ALA A 73 -13.67 5.37 -2.16
N LEU A 74 -12.82 6.03 -2.96
CA LEU A 74 -12.72 7.50 -2.94
C LEU A 74 -14.04 8.15 -3.37
N ARG A 75 -14.73 7.63 -4.40
CA ARG A 75 -16.05 8.10 -4.83
C ARG A 75 -17.13 7.89 -3.78
N ASP A 76 -17.02 6.83 -2.98
CA ASP A 76 -17.90 6.55 -1.84
C ASP A 76 -17.60 7.44 -0.60
N GLY A 77 -16.65 8.38 -0.73
CA GLY A 77 -16.31 9.35 0.30
C GLY A 77 -15.27 8.88 1.32
N VAL A 78 -14.59 7.77 1.06
CA VAL A 78 -13.43 7.35 1.85
C VAL A 78 -12.26 8.27 1.50
N THR A 79 -11.55 8.79 2.51
CA THR A 79 -10.28 9.49 2.29
C THR A 79 -9.11 8.52 2.45
N LEU A 80 -8.03 8.77 1.71
CA LEU A 80 -6.79 8.03 1.83
C LEU A 80 -5.70 8.94 2.38
N ILE A 81 -4.88 8.40 3.25
CA ILE A 81 -3.75 9.09 3.85
C ILE A 81 -2.47 8.49 3.29
N PHE A 82 -1.63 9.34 2.75
CA PHE A 82 -0.33 9.04 2.19
C PHE A 82 0.73 9.62 3.12
N ASP A 83 1.50 8.74 3.72
CA ASP A 83 2.61 9.11 4.60
C ASP A 83 3.94 8.77 3.92
N LEU A 84 4.89 9.68 3.96
CA LEU A 84 6.29 9.46 3.62
C LEU A 84 7.12 9.64 4.88
N ASP A 85 7.62 8.54 5.41
CA ASP A 85 8.52 8.51 6.56
C ASP A 85 9.96 8.66 6.08
N VAL A 86 10.70 9.56 6.68
CA VAL A 86 12.14 9.78 6.44
C VAL A 86 12.89 9.65 7.74
N ASN A 87 13.92 8.82 7.71
CA ASN A 87 14.76 8.59 8.87
C ASN A 87 16.23 8.86 8.51
N VAL A 88 16.91 9.69 9.29
CA VAL A 88 18.35 9.94 9.17
C VAL A 88 19.03 9.34 10.38
N THR A 89 19.90 8.37 10.17
CA THR A 89 20.64 7.67 11.21
C THR A 89 22.13 7.89 11.06
N ARG A 90 22.82 7.98 12.19
CA ARG A 90 24.27 7.99 12.24
C ARG A 90 24.76 6.56 12.47
N GLU A 91 25.58 6.04 11.58
CA GLU A 91 26.17 4.71 11.70
C GLU A 91 27.18 4.68 12.88
N ARG A 92 27.13 3.60 13.66
CA ARG A 92 28.05 3.35 14.77
C ARG A 92 28.69 1.98 14.66
N ARG A 93 30.02 1.95 14.71
CA ARG A 93 30.80 0.71 14.50
C ARG A 93 30.53 -0.42 15.51
N TYR A 94 30.08 -0.08 16.73
CA TYR A 94 29.96 -1.07 17.84
C TYR A 94 28.62 -1.00 18.60
N TRP A 95 27.69 -0.13 18.19
CA TRP A 95 26.37 0.07 18.81
C TRP A 95 25.30 0.23 17.75
N MET A 96 24.04 0.11 18.19
CA MET A 96 22.92 0.44 17.32
C MET A 96 23.07 1.87 16.76
N ASP A 97 22.69 2.07 15.51
CA ASP A 97 22.70 3.36 14.85
C ASP A 97 21.91 4.40 15.67
N ALA A 98 22.40 5.61 15.70
CA ALA A 98 21.72 6.69 16.42
C ALA A 98 20.80 7.44 15.46
N GLU A 99 19.53 7.54 15.80
CA GLU A 99 18.60 8.41 15.11
C GLU A 99 19.04 9.88 15.26
N VAL A 100 19.14 10.58 14.15
CA VAL A 100 19.48 12.00 14.06
C VAL A 100 18.24 12.83 13.77
N ALA A 101 17.41 12.35 12.86
CA ALA A 101 16.15 12.97 12.51
C ALA A 101 15.14 11.91 12.06
N SER A 102 13.89 12.11 12.46
CA SER A 102 12.76 11.32 11.99
C SER A 102 11.63 12.28 11.60
N LEU A 103 11.23 12.25 10.34
CA LEU A 103 10.25 13.18 9.79
C LEU A 103 9.17 12.40 9.03
N GLN A 104 7.98 12.98 8.97
CA GLN A 104 6.88 12.44 8.21
C GLN A 104 6.20 13.54 7.39
N LEU A 105 6.08 13.31 6.09
CA LEU A 105 5.24 14.11 5.20
C LEU A 105 3.90 13.39 5.04
N ARG A 106 2.82 14.05 5.44
CA ARG A 106 1.46 13.49 5.37
C ARG A 106 0.60 14.31 4.44
N ARG A 107 -0.02 13.60 3.47
CA ARG A 107 -0.98 14.17 2.53
C ARG A 107 -2.26 13.33 2.54
N GLU A 108 -3.41 13.98 2.38
CA GLU A 108 -4.71 13.34 2.30
C GLU A 108 -5.23 13.44 0.86
N LEU A 109 -5.78 12.35 0.35
CA LEU A 109 -6.49 12.30 -0.92
C LEU A 109 -7.97 12.04 -0.66
N ALA A 110 -8.81 12.88 -1.23
CA ALA A 110 -10.26 12.76 -1.20
C ALA A 110 -10.86 13.01 -2.59
N TYR A 111 -12.04 12.46 -2.84
CA TYR A 111 -12.83 12.80 -4.02
C TYR A 111 -13.93 13.78 -3.64
N HIS A 112 -14.05 14.86 -4.41
CA HIS A 112 -15.05 15.90 -4.20
C HIS A 112 -16.16 15.75 -5.23
N THR A 113 -17.27 15.14 -4.83
CA THR A 113 -18.41 14.78 -5.71
C THR A 113 -19.03 15.95 -6.45
N VAL A 114 -19.09 17.14 -5.84
CA VAL A 114 -19.73 18.31 -6.46
C VAL A 114 -18.92 18.85 -7.64
N SER A 115 -17.60 18.81 -7.54
CA SER A 115 -16.69 19.30 -8.59
C SER A 115 -16.15 18.18 -9.48
N ASP A 116 -16.46 16.91 -9.19
CA ASP A 116 -15.93 15.72 -9.88
C ASP A 116 -14.39 15.72 -9.95
N ARG A 117 -13.74 16.03 -8.81
CA ARG A 117 -12.27 16.16 -8.76
C ARG A 117 -11.67 15.41 -7.59
N PHE A 118 -10.47 14.92 -7.81
CA PHE A 118 -9.60 14.39 -6.77
C PHE A 118 -8.83 15.54 -6.13
N VAL A 119 -8.85 15.61 -4.81
CA VAL A 119 -8.27 16.69 -4.04
C VAL A 119 -7.20 16.14 -3.13
N VAL A 120 -5.99 16.64 -3.26
CA VAL A 120 -4.86 16.37 -2.38
C VAL A 120 -4.70 17.54 -1.42
N ARG A 121 -4.60 17.24 -0.13
CA ARG A 121 -4.35 18.23 0.93
C ARG A 121 -3.11 17.87 1.70
N ASP A 122 -2.20 18.83 1.87
CA ASP A 122 -1.09 18.71 2.80
C ASP A 122 -1.55 18.95 4.25
N SER A 123 -1.21 18.04 5.16
CA SER A 123 -1.62 18.13 6.56
C SER A 123 -0.92 19.23 7.34
N ARG A 124 0.22 19.75 6.85
CA ARG A 124 1.03 20.76 7.53
C ARG A 124 0.71 22.20 7.10
N GLY A 125 0.59 22.42 5.79
CA GLY A 125 0.46 23.77 5.22
C GLY A 125 -0.97 24.15 4.88
N GLY A 126 -1.91 23.20 4.87
CA GLY A 126 -3.26 23.43 4.41
C GLY A 126 -3.36 23.67 2.89
N GLU A 127 -2.25 23.56 2.17
CA GLU A 127 -2.23 23.65 0.71
C GLU A 127 -3.07 22.54 0.11
N GLN A 128 -3.83 22.88 -0.92
CA GLN A 128 -4.77 21.98 -1.55
C GLN A 128 -4.63 22.08 -3.07
N GLU A 129 -4.42 20.90 -3.68
CA GLU A 129 -4.35 20.76 -5.12
C GLU A 129 -5.50 19.88 -5.63
N SER A 130 -6.01 20.16 -6.82
CA SER A 130 -7.14 19.41 -7.37
C SER A 130 -6.85 18.88 -8.77
N PHE A 131 -7.19 17.61 -8.99
CA PHE A 131 -6.88 16.85 -10.20
C PHE A 131 -8.15 16.30 -10.83
N ALA A 132 -8.18 16.24 -12.16
CA ALA A 132 -9.31 15.66 -12.89
C ALA A 132 -9.30 14.12 -12.83
N THR A 133 -8.14 13.51 -12.65
CA THR A 133 -7.96 12.06 -12.66
C THR A 133 -7.26 11.57 -11.37
N LEU A 134 -7.55 10.32 -10.99
CA LEU A 134 -6.88 9.69 -9.86
C LEU A 134 -5.38 9.52 -10.14
N GLU A 135 -5.03 9.16 -11.37
CA GLU A 135 -3.65 8.99 -11.81
C GLU A 135 -2.84 10.26 -11.62
N GLY A 136 -3.36 11.41 -12.05
CA GLY A 136 -2.69 12.71 -11.87
C GLY A 136 -2.52 13.08 -10.39
N ALA A 137 -3.51 12.76 -9.55
CA ALA A 137 -3.39 12.98 -8.11
C ALA A 137 -2.31 12.08 -7.48
N LEU A 138 -2.22 10.81 -7.89
CA LEU A 138 -1.22 9.86 -7.39
C LEU A 138 0.19 10.18 -7.92
N GLU A 139 0.32 10.67 -9.14
CA GLU A 139 1.58 11.17 -9.68
C GLU A 139 2.11 12.36 -8.86
N PHE A 140 1.24 13.33 -8.57
CA PHE A 140 1.58 14.47 -7.70
C PHE A 140 1.96 14.03 -6.29
N LEU A 141 1.23 13.07 -5.70
CA LEU A 141 1.54 12.50 -4.39
C LEU A 141 2.88 11.76 -4.39
N GLY A 142 3.21 11.12 -5.51
CA GLY A 142 4.45 10.35 -5.69
C GLY A 142 5.68 11.22 -5.95
N ALA A 143 5.49 12.45 -6.40
CA ALA A 143 6.58 13.38 -6.64
C ALA A 143 6.84 14.22 -5.39
N VAL A 144 8.00 14.03 -4.79
CA VAL A 144 8.51 14.88 -3.69
C VAL A 144 9.75 15.58 -4.17
N ASP A 145 9.72 16.90 -4.18
CA ASP A 145 10.79 17.72 -4.69
C ASP A 145 11.16 18.81 -3.68
N GLY A 146 12.45 18.92 -3.34
CA GLY A 146 12.97 19.95 -2.45
C GLY A 146 12.42 19.94 -1.02
N TRP A 147 12.02 18.77 -0.49
CA TRP A 147 11.50 18.74 0.89
C TRP A 147 12.63 18.83 1.91
N PRO A 148 12.68 19.90 2.74
CA PRO A 148 13.74 20.11 3.72
C PRO A 148 13.65 19.06 4.84
N ILE A 149 14.72 18.28 5.03
CA ILE A 149 14.79 17.22 6.03
C ILE A 149 15.77 17.51 7.17
N LEU A 150 16.84 18.25 6.91
CA LEU A 150 17.89 18.48 7.89
C LEU A 150 18.73 19.71 7.53
N VAL A 151 19.37 20.34 8.53
CA VAL A 151 20.34 21.42 8.29
C VAL A 151 21.75 20.82 8.39
N THR A 152 22.64 21.14 7.44
CA THR A 152 24.02 20.60 7.39
C THR A 152 24.81 20.85 8.67
N SER A 153 24.52 21.94 9.40
CA SER A 153 25.18 22.25 10.68
C SER A 153 24.85 21.22 11.80
N GLN A 154 23.83 20.41 11.64
CA GLN A 154 23.48 19.34 12.58
C GLN A 154 24.29 18.06 12.34
N LEU A 155 24.98 17.97 11.20
CA LEU A 155 25.82 16.84 10.85
C LEU A 155 27.27 17.09 11.24
N ASN A 156 27.92 16.04 11.77
CA ASN A 156 29.36 16.08 12.00
C ASN A 156 30.06 15.42 10.81
N PRO A 157 30.93 16.13 10.07
CA PRO A 157 31.60 15.58 8.88
C PRO A 157 32.48 14.33 9.14
N ARG A 158 32.72 13.98 10.41
CA ARG A 158 33.52 12.80 10.78
C ARG A 158 32.69 11.52 10.95
N ASN A 159 31.37 11.61 10.81
CA ASN A 159 30.48 10.51 11.00
C ASN A 159 29.81 10.12 9.69
N ASP A 160 29.56 8.83 9.53
CA ASP A 160 28.76 8.31 8.41
C ASP A 160 27.28 8.36 8.75
N TYR A 161 26.50 8.78 7.79
CA TYR A 161 25.04 8.90 7.93
C TYR A 161 24.33 8.09 6.86
N ARG A 162 23.20 7.51 7.22
CA ARG A 162 22.29 6.82 6.33
C ARG A 162 20.95 7.51 6.32
N VAL A 163 20.40 7.69 5.13
CA VAL A 163 19.03 8.17 4.95
C VAL A 163 18.16 7.00 4.52
N GLY A 164 17.01 6.88 5.13
CA GLY A 164 15.99 5.90 4.78
C GLY A 164 14.68 6.59 4.48
N VAL A 165 13.98 6.12 3.45
CA VAL A 165 12.66 6.62 3.03
C VAL A 165 11.71 5.45 2.88
N ARG A 166 10.49 5.59 3.39
CA ARG A 166 9.42 4.60 3.26
C ARG A 166 8.09 5.28 3.01
N ALA A 167 7.42 4.88 1.96
CA ALA A 167 6.07 5.35 1.66
C ALA A 167 5.04 4.41 2.26
N SER A 168 3.93 4.96 2.72
CA SER A 168 2.78 4.17 3.13
C SER A 168 1.47 4.84 2.71
N VAL A 169 0.46 4.02 2.49
CA VAL A 169 -0.91 4.46 2.23
C VAL A 169 -1.85 3.72 3.16
N ARG A 170 -2.79 4.47 3.75
CA ARG A 170 -3.79 3.91 4.65
C ARG A 170 -5.12 4.65 4.53
N ARG A 171 -6.15 4.01 5.00
CA ARG A 171 -7.47 4.62 5.07
C ARG A 171 -7.48 5.76 6.11
N GLY A 172 -8.03 6.90 5.71
CA GLY A 172 -8.29 8.03 6.57
C GLY A 172 -9.74 8.04 7.07
N ARG A 173 -10.41 9.18 6.88
CA ARG A 173 -11.81 9.36 7.28
C ARG A 173 -12.74 8.54 6.39
N MET A 174 -13.78 7.98 6.99
CA MET A 174 -14.82 7.23 6.33
C MET A 174 -16.19 7.74 6.81
N PRO A 175 -17.19 7.88 5.92
CA PRO A 175 -18.57 8.14 6.32
C PRO A 175 -19.11 7.04 7.22
N ASP A 176 -19.93 7.42 8.20
CA ASP A 176 -20.46 6.48 9.20
C ASP A 176 -21.35 5.39 8.59
N THR A 177 -22.01 5.70 7.47
CA THR A 177 -22.81 4.73 6.70
C THR A 177 -21.99 3.56 6.14
N LEU A 178 -20.74 3.79 5.80
CA LEU A 178 -19.85 2.76 5.26
C LEU A 178 -19.13 1.96 6.36
N ARG A 179 -19.02 2.52 7.57
CA ARG A 179 -18.36 1.86 8.71
C ARG A 179 -18.95 0.50 9.03
N THR A 180 -20.26 0.38 8.94
CA THR A 180 -20.99 -0.85 9.31
C THR A 180 -20.81 -1.97 8.29
N ILE A 181 -20.62 -1.62 7.02
CA ILE A 181 -20.53 -2.58 5.91
C ILE A 181 -19.08 -3.04 5.67
N MET A 182 -18.11 -2.16 5.89
CA MET A 182 -16.70 -2.41 5.58
C MET A 182 -15.86 -2.87 6.78
N PHE A 183 -16.51 -3.33 7.85
CA PHE A 183 -15.85 -3.76 9.08
C PHE A 183 -14.87 -4.95 8.90
N TRP A 184 -15.00 -5.70 7.80
CA TRP A 184 -14.30 -6.97 7.55
C TRP A 184 -13.05 -6.85 6.68
N THR A 185 -12.75 -5.69 6.10
CA THR A 185 -11.59 -5.53 5.21
C THR A 185 -10.45 -4.81 5.94
N ASN A 186 -9.50 -5.60 6.42
CA ASN A 186 -8.31 -5.11 7.13
C ASN A 186 -7.19 -4.62 6.17
N ASP A 187 -7.42 -4.69 4.84
CA ASP A 187 -6.40 -4.49 3.79
C ASP A 187 -6.20 -3.02 3.36
N TRP A 188 -6.51 -2.07 4.25
CA TRP A 188 -6.40 -0.65 3.95
C TRP A 188 -5.11 0.00 4.46
N HIS A 189 -4.09 -0.79 4.66
CA HIS A 189 -2.75 -0.33 4.98
C HIS A 189 -1.73 -1.02 4.10
N ARG A 190 -0.97 -0.25 3.34
CA ARG A 190 0.15 -0.73 2.53
C ARG A 190 1.36 0.14 2.80
N SER A 191 2.53 -0.46 2.88
CA SER A 191 3.80 0.25 2.98
C SER A 191 4.81 -0.34 2.00
N SER A 192 5.70 0.51 1.49
CA SER A 192 6.86 0.07 0.73
C SER A 192 7.92 -0.54 1.66
N GLU A 193 8.89 -1.21 1.07
CA GLU A 193 10.16 -1.45 1.75
C GLU A 193 10.89 -0.13 2.01
N TRP A 194 11.85 -0.14 2.94
CA TRP A 194 12.73 0.98 3.16
C TRP A 194 13.73 1.12 2.00
N TYR A 195 13.71 2.29 1.36
CA TYR A 195 14.75 2.68 0.41
C TYR A 195 15.83 3.44 1.16
N THR A 196 17.04 2.88 1.22
CA THR A 196 18.12 3.42 2.07
C THR A 196 19.40 3.65 1.28
N TRP A 197 20.10 4.73 1.60
CA TRP A 197 21.42 5.04 1.03
C TRP A 197 22.29 5.81 2.03
N SER A 198 23.61 5.80 1.81
CA SER A 198 24.55 6.59 2.62
C SER A 198 24.55 8.04 2.14
N LEU A 199 24.57 8.97 3.08
CA LEU A 199 24.68 10.39 2.77
C LEU A 199 26.09 10.66 2.26
N PRO A 200 26.27 11.27 1.08
CA PRO A 200 27.59 11.68 0.60
C PRO A 200 28.18 12.74 1.52
N GLN A 201 29.47 12.61 1.82
CA GLN A 201 30.24 13.59 2.64
C GLN A 201 30.72 14.76 1.79
#